data_de9320ab51dc3cba67605e5944005a24
#
_entry.id   de9320ab51dc3cba67605e5944005a24
#
_cell.length_a   1.000
_cell.length_b   1.000
_cell.length_c   1.000
_cell.angle_alpha   90.00
_cell.angle_beta   90.00
_cell.angle_gamma   90.00
#
_symmetry.space_group_name_H-M   'P 1'
#
loop_
_entity.id
_entity.type
_entity.pdbx_description
1 polymer ?
#
loop_
_entity_poly.entity_id
_entity_poly.type
_entity_poly.pdbx_seq_one_letter_code
_entity_poly.pdbx_strand_id
1 'polypeptide(L)'
;MCSQFANRVEPSHATLTAIHHHFSRIAKRYHYLRTTDSEPITLIVKELKKLAHIEAVDIGCGTGRYDLLLYRYLGDKLRLTCVDANVDMLETLGKYLKKQGISNFISILASAENLPSPSNTYDCVYTFNAIHHFNLLEFLHESARILKSGGYLFIYTRLREQNRSNIWGRYFPEFHQKETRLYTPDTLTQSVVAVPNLWIKSIEYFKYGRTSTLAQLVERVRAHHYSTFSLYSSEELEEAIAGFTQKIRNEFEEAHRIRWFDENVLFVIRKEG
;
A
#
# COMPACT_ATOMS: atom_id res chain seq x y z
N MET A 1 24.06 15.35 -15.54
CA MET A 1 23.99 15.10 -14.08
C MET A 1 22.93 14.02 -13.84
N CYS A 2 23.25 12.78 -14.19
CA CYS A 2 22.32 11.63 -14.13
C CYS A 2 22.99 10.45 -13.37
N SER A 3 23.28 10.60 -12.07
CA SER A 3 23.88 9.47 -11.35
C SER A 3 23.60 9.42 -9.84
N GLN A 4 22.49 9.99 -9.36
CA GLN A 4 22.14 9.93 -7.92
C GLN A 4 20.81 9.21 -7.61
N PHE A 5 20.16 8.59 -8.59
CA PHE A 5 18.97 7.76 -8.35
C PHE A 5 19.29 6.32 -7.90
N ALA A 6 20.55 6.03 -7.63
CA ALA A 6 21.02 4.70 -7.30
C ALA A 6 21.11 4.53 -5.79
N ASN A 7 20.11 3.83 -5.20
CA ASN A 7 20.31 2.93 -4.05
C ASN A 7 19.05 2.11 -3.71
N ARG A 8 18.24 1.79 -4.71
CA ARG A 8 17.32 0.67 -4.60
C ARG A 8 17.93 -0.49 -5.40
N VAL A 9 18.30 -1.57 -4.72
CA VAL A 9 18.57 -2.84 -5.40
C VAL A 9 17.22 -3.31 -5.92
N GLU A 10 17.05 -3.35 -7.23
CA GLU A 10 15.84 -3.93 -7.83
C GLU A 10 15.68 -5.36 -7.32
N PRO A 11 14.45 -5.75 -6.90
CA PRO A 11 14.24 -7.09 -6.40
C PRO A 11 14.54 -8.10 -7.52
N SER A 12 15.28 -9.16 -7.20
CA SER A 12 15.56 -10.24 -8.14
C SER A 12 14.24 -10.89 -8.61
N HIS A 13 14.28 -11.54 -9.79
CA HIS A 13 13.12 -12.29 -10.29
C HIS A 13 12.60 -13.30 -9.27
N ALA A 14 13.48 -13.95 -8.51
CA ALA A 14 13.12 -14.85 -7.42
C ALA A 14 12.34 -14.13 -6.30
N THR A 15 12.72 -12.91 -5.95
CA THR A 15 12.02 -12.08 -4.95
C THR A 15 10.62 -11.69 -5.42
N LEU A 16 10.47 -11.30 -6.69
CA LEU A 16 9.16 -10.96 -7.27
C LEU A 16 8.23 -12.17 -7.30
N THR A 17 8.74 -13.34 -7.67
CA THR A 17 7.99 -14.59 -7.65
C THR A 17 7.55 -14.96 -6.23
N ALA A 18 8.43 -14.85 -5.24
CA ALA A 18 8.09 -15.11 -3.84
C ALA A 18 7.01 -14.16 -3.30
N ILE A 19 7.06 -12.89 -3.70
CA ILE A 19 6.04 -11.88 -3.34
C ILE A 19 4.70 -12.22 -3.99
N HIS A 20 4.70 -12.60 -5.27
CA HIS A 20 3.47 -13.01 -5.96
C HIS A 20 2.82 -14.23 -5.28
N HIS A 21 3.59 -15.27 -4.98
CA HIS A 21 3.13 -16.44 -4.23
C HIS A 21 2.63 -16.09 -2.82
N HIS A 22 3.29 -15.13 -2.15
CA HIS A 22 2.82 -14.63 -0.86
C HIS A 22 1.39 -14.11 -0.97
N PHE A 23 1.11 -13.21 -1.91
CA PHE A 23 -0.22 -12.62 -2.07
C PHE A 23 -1.27 -13.64 -2.45
N SER A 24 -0.99 -14.58 -3.36
CA SER A 24 -1.91 -15.68 -3.69
C SER A 24 -2.29 -16.51 -2.45
N ARG A 25 -1.31 -16.84 -1.61
CA ARG A 25 -1.52 -17.64 -0.39
C ARG A 25 -2.42 -16.95 0.63
N ILE A 26 -2.30 -15.64 0.79
CA ILE A 26 -3.04 -14.89 1.82
C ILE A 26 -4.31 -14.22 1.32
N ALA A 27 -4.58 -14.18 0.00
CA ALA A 27 -5.68 -13.42 -0.61
C ALA A 27 -7.01 -13.60 0.12
N LYS A 28 -7.44 -14.84 0.37
CA LYS A 28 -8.72 -15.17 1.05
C LYS A 28 -8.82 -14.67 2.49
N ARG A 29 -7.70 -14.43 3.16
CA ARG A 29 -7.64 -13.95 4.56
C ARG A 29 -7.14 -12.53 4.68
N TYR A 30 -6.77 -11.87 3.59
CA TYR A 30 -6.11 -10.57 3.57
C TYR A 30 -6.90 -9.49 4.31
N HIS A 31 -8.22 -9.49 4.22
CA HIS A 31 -9.11 -8.55 4.94
C HIS A 31 -8.96 -8.63 6.46
N TYR A 32 -8.75 -9.83 6.99
CA TYR A 32 -8.63 -10.07 8.44
C TYR A 32 -7.21 -9.81 8.95
N LEU A 33 -6.23 -9.90 8.06
CA LEU A 33 -4.82 -9.70 8.41
C LEU A 33 -4.41 -8.24 8.47
N ARG A 34 -5.13 -7.36 7.77
CA ARG A 34 -4.71 -5.96 7.56
C ARG A 34 -5.70 -4.98 8.18
N THR A 35 -5.18 -3.98 8.86
CA THR A 35 -5.98 -2.81 9.30
C THR A 35 -6.20 -1.88 8.11
N THR A 36 -7.40 -1.29 8.01
CA THR A 36 -7.74 -0.28 7.02
C THR A 36 -8.06 1.02 7.75
N ASP A 37 -7.23 2.03 7.53
CA ASP A 37 -7.38 3.34 8.14
C ASP A 37 -8.30 4.21 7.28
N SER A 38 -9.25 4.92 7.89
CA SER A 38 -10.27 5.71 7.19
C SER A 38 -9.86 7.15 6.92
N GLU A 39 -8.93 7.68 7.70
CA GLU A 39 -8.53 9.09 7.66
C GLU A 39 -7.97 9.52 6.29
N PRO A 40 -7.11 8.74 5.60
CA PRO A 40 -6.66 9.11 4.27
C PRO A 40 -7.81 9.19 3.26
N ILE A 41 -8.84 8.33 3.41
CA ILE A 41 -10.03 8.38 2.54
C ILE A 41 -10.80 9.67 2.75
N THR A 42 -10.93 10.16 3.97
CA THR A 42 -11.60 11.43 4.26
C THR A 42 -10.92 12.61 3.53
N LEU A 43 -9.59 12.65 3.49
CA LEU A 43 -8.85 13.68 2.75
C LEU A 43 -9.04 13.52 1.22
N ILE A 44 -8.96 12.30 0.70
CA ILE A 44 -9.20 12.01 -0.72
C ILE A 44 -10.60 12.49 -1.13
N VAL A 45 -11.62 12.14 -0.35
CA VAL A 45 -13.02 12.54 -0.61
C VAL A 45 -13.17 14.06 -0.59
N LYS A 46 -12.47 14.77 0.33
CA LYS A 46 -12.46 16.22 0.38
C LYS A 46 -11.93 16.85 -0.91
N GLU A 47 -10.86 16.27 -1.50
CA GLU A 47 -10.30 16.75 -2.76
C GLU A 47 -11.25 16.50 -3.94
N LEU A 48 -11.97 15.39 -3.95
CA LEU A 48 -12.84 14.96 -5.05
C LEU A 48 -14.28 15.44 -4.95
N LYS A 49 -14.70 16.01 -3.81
CA LYS A 49 -16.12 16.35 -3.52
C LYS A 49 -16.80 17.26 -4.56
N LYS A 50 -16.02 18.06 -5.30
CA LYS A 50 -16.53 18.99 -6.31
C LYS A 50 -16.88 18.30 -7.63
N LEU A 51 -16.41 17.07 -7.85
CA LEU A 51 -16.70 16.31 -9.04
C LEU A 51 -18.10 15.70 -8.95
N ALA A 52 -18.90 15.83 -10.01
CA ALA A 52 -20.22 15.21 -10.10
C ALA A 52 -20.10 13.70 -10.36
N HIS A 53 -19.13 13.31 -11.17
CA HIS A 53 -18.75 11.94 -11.50
C HIS A 53 -17.25 11.80 -11.36
N ILE A 54 -16.79 10.64 -10.94
CA ILE A 54 -15.38 10.35 -10.66
C ILE A 54 -15.02 9.04 -11.36
N GLU A 55 -14.29 9.15 -12.46
CA GLU A 55 -13.63 8.00 -13.09
C GLU A 55 -12.29 7.78 -12.36
N ALA A 56 -12.17 6.66 -11.67
CA ALA A 56 -11.04 6.39 -10.79
C ALA A 56 -10.38 5.05 -11.10
N VAL A 57 -9.09 4.93 -10.79
CA VAL A 57 -8.37 3.65 -10.81
C VAL A 57 -7.58 3.45 -9.53
N ASP A 58 -7.72 2.29 -8.88
CA ASP A 58 -6.87 1.83 -7.79
C ASP A 58 -5.85 0.83 -8.31
N ILE A 59 -4.57 1.19 -8.25
CA ILE A 59 -3.45 0.40 -8.76
C ILE A 59 -2.77 -0.32 -7.59
N GLY A 60 -2.72 -1.66 -7.68
CA GLY A 60 -2.37 -2.52 -6.56
C GLY A 60 -3.52 -2.62 -5.55
N CYS A 61 -4.75 -2.72 -6.04
CA CYS A 61 -5.99 -2.68 -5.25
C CYS A 61 -6.11 -3.84 -4.24
N GLY A 62 -5.36 -4.92 -4.44
CA GLY A 62 -5.40 -6.11 -3.61
C GLY A 62 -6.82 -6.67 -3.54
N THR A 63 -7.36 -6.81 -2.33
CA THR A 63 -8.70 -7.36 -2.11
C THR A 63 -9.81 -6.31 -1.94
N GLY A 64 -9.56 -5.05 -2.27
CA GLY A 64 -10.59 -4.00 -2.30
C GLY A 64 -10.94 -3.37 -0.94
N ARG A 65 -10.04 -3.41 0.05
CA ARG A 65 -10.34 -2.89 1.40
C ARG A 65 -10.55 -1.38 1.42
N TYR A 66 -9.73 -0.63 0.70
CA TYR A 66 -9.87 0.82 0.55
C TYR A 66 -10.95 1.17 -0.47
N ASP A 67 -11.13 0.35 -1.51
CA ASP A 67 -12.21 0.50 -2.49
C ASP A 67 -13.59 0.51 -1.84
N LEU A 68 -13.83 -0.40 -0.88
CA LEU A 68 -15.07 -0.40 -0.11
C LEU A 68 -15.29 0.93 0.63
N LEU A 69 -14.25 1.51 1.23
CA LEU A 69 -14.37 2.79 1.91
C LEU A 69 -14.64 3.93 0.92
N LEU A 70 -13.95 3.96 -0.22
CA LEU A 70 -14.21 4.94 -1.27
C LEU A 70 -15.67 4.90 -1.73
N TYR A 71 -16.21 3.70 -1.99
CA TYR A 71 -17.63 3.55 -2.33
C TYR A 71 -18.58 4.03 -1.25
N ARG A 72 -18.27 3.76 0.03
CA ARG A 72 -19.11 4.22 1.15
C ARG A 72 -19.18 5.73 1.28
N TYR A 73 -18.11 6.44 0.92
CA TYR A 73 -18.04 7.91 1.01
C TYR A 73 -18.48 8.62 -0.27
N LEU A 74 -18.22 8.05 -1.44
CA LEU A 74 -18.48 8.68 -2.74
C LEU A 74 -19.77 8.17 -3.41
N GLY A 75 -20.23 6.98 -3.04
CA GLY A 75 -21.48 6.39 -3.56
C GLY A 75 -21.46 6.23 -5.07
N ASP A 76 -22.60 6.50 -5.69
CA ASP A 76 -22.83 6.34 -7.14
C ASP A 76 -22.03 7.32 -8.02
N LYS A 77 -21.36 8.31 -7.42
CA LYS A 77 -20.45 9.20 -8.16
C LYS A 77 -19.18 8.48 -8.61
N LEU A 78 -18.79 7.41 -7.91
CA LEU A 78 -17.55 6.68 -8.15
C LEU A 78 -17.75 5.57 -9.18
N ARG A 79 -16.98 5.63 -10.27
CA ARG A 79 -16.72 4.52 -11.18
C ARG A 79 -15.29 4.09 -11.01
N LEU A 80 -15.09 2.87 -10.55
CA LEU A 80 -13.80 2.39 -10.14
C LEU A 80 -13.30 1.26 -11.02
N THR A 81 -12.08 1.43 -11.51
CA THR A 81 -11.26 0.38 -12.09
C THR A 81 -10.28 -0.10 -11.05
N CYS A 82 -10.31 -1.39 -10.71
CA CYS A 82 -9.42 -2.03 -9.75
C CYS A 82 -8.36 -2.81 -10.52
N VAL A 83 -7.10 -2.46 -10.33
CA VAL A 83 -5.97 -3.09 -11.03
C VAL A 83 -5.06 -3.78 -10.03
N ASP A 84 -4.72 -5.03 -10.29
CA ASP A 84 -3.71 -5.77 -9.54
C ASP A 84 -2.99 -6.76 -10.47
N ALA A 85 -1.72 -7.07 -10.18
CA ALA A 85 -0.94 -8.05 -10.92
C ALA A 85 -1.23 -9.49 -10.46
N ASN A 86 -2.01 -9.67 -9.39
CA ASN A 86 -2.32 -10.97 -8.81
C ASN A 86 -3.81 -11.32 -8.99
N VAL A 87 -4.07 -12.40 -9.74
CA VAL A 87 -5.42 -12.84 -10.07
C VAL A 87 -6.23 -13.27 -8.83
N ASP A 88 -5.60 -13.90 -7.84
CA ASP A 88 -6.28 -14.34 -6.61
C ASP A 88 -6.75 -13.16 -5.76
N MET A 89 -6.00 -12.04 -5.80
CA MET A 89 -6.40 -10.78 -5.18
C MET A 89 -7.65 -10.23 -5.84
N LEU A 90 -7.67 -10.15 -7.18
CA LEU A 90 -8.83 -9.65 -7.95
C LEU A 90 -10.08 -10.52 -7.79
N GLU A 91 -9.92 -11.85 -7.77
CA GLU A 91 -11.06 -12.76 -7.50
C GLU A 91 -11.63 -12.53 -6.10
N THR A 92 -10.76 -12.35 -5.11
CA THR A 92 -11.17 -12.08 -3.73
C THR A 92 -11.84 -10.71 -3.63
N LEU A 93 -11.30 -9.68 -4.30
CA LEU A 93 -11.90 -8.34 -4.41
C LEU A 93 -13.32 -8.44 -4.97
N GLY A 94 -13.49 -9.13 -6.10
CA GLY A 94 -14.78 -9.26 -6.74
C GLY A 94 -15.85 -9.90 -5.84
N LYS A 95 -15.48 -10.97 -5.13
CA LYS A 95 -16.35 -11.63 -4.14
C LYS A 95 -16.68 -10.70 -2.96
N TYR A 96 -15.67 -9.97 -2.47
CA TYR A 96 -15.81 -9.07 -1.34
C TYR A 96 -16.72 -7.88 -1.65
N LEU A 97 -16.48 -7.14 -2.73
CA LEU A 97 -17.27 -5.98 -3.10
C LEU A 97 -18.72 -6.35 -3.43
N LYS A 98 -18.94 -7.46 -4.17
CA LYS A 98 -20.28 -7.98 -4.44
C LYS A 98 -21.05 -8.32 -3.16
N LYS A 99 -20.40 -8.94 -2.18
CA LYS A 99 -21.00 -9.23 -0.86
C LYS A 99 -21.42 -7.96 -0.11
N GLN A 100 -20.75 -6.83 -0.39
CA GLN A 100 -21.10 -5.51 0.18
C GLN A 100 -22.13 -4.74 -0.67
N GLY A 101 -22.73 -5.37 -1.70
CA GLY A 101 -23.70 -4.76 -2.59
C GLY A 101 -23.10 -3.88 -3.68
N ILE A 102 -21.79 -3.91 -3.87
CA ILE A 102 -21.09 -3.11 -4.89
C ILE A 102 -20.86 -4.00 -6.12
N SER A 103 -21.46 -3.61 -7.25
CA SER A 103 -21.28 -4.29 -8.54
C SER A 103 -20.76 -3.39 -9.66
N ASN A 104 -20.71 -2.07 -9.41
CA ASN A 104 -20.30 -1.07 -10.39
C ASN A 104 -18.77 -0.83 -10.34
N PHE A 105 -17.98 -1.85 -10.65
CA PHE A 105 -16.51 -1.76 -10.76
C PHE A 105 -15.99 -2.64 -11.89
N ILE A 106 -14.81 -2.31 -12.39
CA ILE A 106 -14.08 -3.10 -13.39
C ILE A 106 -12.81 -3.65 -12.70
N SER A 107 -12.50 -4.93 -12.93
CA SER A 107 -11.24 -5.55 -12.46
C SER A 107 -10.35 -5.83 -13.67
N ILE A 108 -9.09 -5.42 -13.58
CA ILE A 108 -8.10 -5.60 -14.65
C ILE A 108 -6.84 -6.25 -14.07
N LEU A 109 -6.44 -7.38 -14.65
CA LEU A 109 -5.16 -8.02 -14.38
C LEU A 109 -4.08 -7.32 -15.22
N ALA A 110 -3.28 -6.47 -14.59
CA ALA A 110 -2.22 -5.72 -15.25
C ALA A 110 -1.12 -5.32 -14.27
N SER A 111 0.05 -4.99 -14.82
CA SER A 111 1.15 -4.35 -14.10
C SER A 111 0.83 -2.87 -13.84
N ALA A 112 1.37 -2.33 -12.76
CA ALA A 112 1.23 -0.90 -12.42
C ALA A 112 1.92 0.03 -13.43
N GLU A 113 2.87 -0.48 -14.17
CA GLU A 113 3.72 0.24 -15.11
C GLU A 113 3.15 0.29 -16.53
N ASN A 114 2.14 -0.56 -16.82
CA ASN A 114 1.57 -0.65 -18.18
C ASN A 114 0.10 -1.06 -18.11
N LEU A 115 -0.78 -0.08 -18.15
CA LEU A 115 -2.22 -0.25 -18.02
C LEU A 115 -2.92 -0.27 -19.38
N PRO A 116 -3.85 -1.18 -19.64
CA PRO A 116 -4.63 -1.23 -20.86
C PRO A 116 -5.72 -0.13 -20.87
N SER A 117 -5.35 1.07 -20.45
CA SER A 117 -6.24 2.23 -20.38
C SER A 117 -5.75 3.32 -21.31
N PRO A 118 -6.65 4.04 -22.03
CA PRO A 118 -6.26 5.20 -22.82
C PRO A 118 -5.66 6.32 -21.96
N SER A 119 -4.91 7.22 -22.61
CA SER A 119 -4.44 8.44 -21.95
C SER A 119 -5.62 9.34 -21.55
N ASN A 120 -5.45 10.14 -20.49
CA ASN A 120 -6.43 11.12 -20.02
C ASN A 120 -7.84 10.52 -19.74
N THR A 121 -7.87 9.34 -19.12
CA THR A 121 -9.10 8.59 -18.82
C THR A 121 -9.65 8.90 -17.44
N TYR A 122 -8.76 8.99 -16.42
CA TYR A 122 -9.17 9.01 -15.02
C TYR A 122 -9.09 10.41 -14.40
N ASP A 123 -10.06 10.73 -13.56
CA ASP A 123 -10.06 11.93 -12.72
C ASP A 123 -9.09 11.75 -11.54
N CYS A 124 -8.92 10.50 -11.09
CA CYS A 124 -7.95 10.17 -10.04
C CYS A 124 -7.39 8.75 -10.15
N VAL A 125 -6.15 8.63 -9.71
CA VAL A 125 -5.41 7.39 -9.52
C VAL A 125 -5.15 7.24 -8.02
N TYR A 126 -5.37 6.05 -7.47
CA TYR A 126 -5.00 5.70 -6.09
C TYR A 126 -3.98 4.57 -6.07
N THR A 127 -3.20 4.53 -5.00
CA THR A 127 -2.48 3.33 -4.59
C THR A 127 -2.36 3.31 -3.07
N PHE A 128 -2.75 2.20 -2.44
CA PHE A 128 -2.77 2.04 -0.99
C PHE A 128 -1.82 0.94 -0.55
N ASN A 129 -0.68 1.33 0.04
CA ASN A 129 0.34 0.42 0.56
C ASN A 129 0.86 -0.60 -0.47
N ALA A 130 0.90 -0.24 -1.75
CA ALA A 130 1.36 -1.09 -2.84
C ALA A 130 2.58 -0.53 -3.59
N ILE A 131 2.83 0.77 -3.55
CA ILE A 131 3.87 1.45 -4.35
C ILE A 131 5.28 0.85 -4.22
N HIS A 132 5.60 0.24 -3.08
CA HIS A 132 6.89 -0.40 -2.85
C HIS A 132 7.07 -1.72 -3.63
N HIS A 133 6.03 -2.19 -4.32
CA HIS A 133 6.08 -3.33 -5.24
C HIS A 133 6.26 -2.91 -6.70
N PHE A 134 6.17 -1.62 -7.01
CA PHE A 134 6.21 -1.07 -8.36
C PHE A 134 7.60 -0.56 -8.74
N ASN A 135 7.88 -0.48 -10.06
CA ASN A 135 8.89 0.41 -10.57
C ASN A 135 8.35 1.85 -10.44
N LEU A 136 8.90 2.62 -9.52
CA LEU A 136 8.34 3.91 -9.12
C LEU A 136 8.23 4.89 -10.29
N LEU A 137 9.30 5.04 -11.09
CA LEU A 137 9.30 6.01 -12.19
C LEU A 137 8.34 5.60 -13.30
N GLU A 138 8.31 4.33 -13.68
CA GLU A 138 7.38 3.82 -14.69
C GLU A 138 5.93 3.96 -14.23
N PHE A 139 5.62 3.63 -12.96
CA PHE A 139 4.31 3.84 -12.35
C PHE A 139 3.89 5.31 -12.37
N LEU A 140 4.81 6.25 -12.05
CA LEU A 140 4.51 7.68 -12.06
C LEU A 140 4.26 8.20 -13.48
N HIS A 141 5.06 7.78 -14.46
CA HIS A 141 4.84 8.11 -15.87
C HIS A 141 3.51 7.54 -16.39
N GLU A 142 3.18 6.29 -16.05
CA GLU A 142 1.92 5.68 -16.44
C GLU A 142 0.73 6.38 -15.77
N SER A 143 0.85 6.72 -14.48
CA SER A 143 -0.17 7.51 -13.77
C SER A 143 -0.37 8.88 -14.43
N ALA A 144 0.72 9.57 -14.80
CA ALA A 144 0.63 10.85 -15.51
C ALA A 144 -0.04 10.69 -16.88
N ARG A 145 0.22 9.59 -17.61
CA ARG A 145 -0.39 9.31 -18.91
C ARG A 145 -1.89 9.13 -18.82
N ILE A 146 -2.37 8.31 -17.87
CA ILE A 146 -3.80 7.95 -17.76
C ILE A 146 -4.65 9.00 -17.06
N LEU A 147 -4.05 9.87 -16.24
CA LEU A 147 -4.75 10.97 -15.59
C LEU A 147 -5.20 12.02 -16.59
N LYS A 148 -6.42 12.52 -16.42
CA LYS A 148 -6.89 13.75 -17.07
C LYS A 148 -6.07 14.96 -16.58
N SER A 149 -6.05 16.00 -17.39
CA SER A 149 -5.56 17.32 -17.00
C SER A 149 -6.29 17.80 -15.74
N GLY A 150 -5.55 18.27 -14.73
CA GLY A 150 -6.09 18.62 -13.41
C GLY A 150 -6.48 17.44 -12.53
N GLY A 151 -6.22 16.20 -12.94
CA GLY A 151 -6.49 14.99 -12.15
C GLY A 151 -5.57 14.82 -10.95
N TYR A 152 -5.90 13.88 -10.09
CA TYR A 152 -5.18 13.59 -8.84
C TYR A 152 -4.53 12.22 -8.85
N LEU A 153 -3.29 12.14 -8.34
CA LEU A 153 -2.66 10.89 -7.93
C LEU A 153 -2.52 10.90 -6.40
N PHE A 154 -3.08 9.89 -5.74
CA PHE A 154 -3.01 9.68 -4.31
C PHE A 154 -2.15 8.46 -3.99
N ILE A 155 -1.05 8.67 -3.28
CA ILE A 155 -0.15 7.61 -2.85
C ILE A 155 -0.18 7.52 -1.34
N TYR A 156 -0.89 6.52 -0.79
CA TYR A 156 -0.90 6.24 0.63
C TYR A 156 0.04 5.07 0.93
N THR A 157 1.08 5.32 1.72
CA THR A 157 2.12 4.33 1.98
C THR A 157 2.76 4.50 3.35
N ARG A 158 3.60 3.55 3.72
CA ARG A 158 4.54 3.65 4.84
C ARG A 158 5.93 3.97 4.29
N LEU A 159 6.60 4.93 4.93
CA LEU A 159 7.99 5.28 4.62
C LEU A 159 8.97 4.37 5.37
N ARG A 160 10.21 4.34 4.91
CA ARG A 160 11.29 3.55 5.52
C ARG A 160 11.47 3.86 7.01
N GLU A 161 11.50 5.14 7.39
CA GLU A 161 11.66 5.56 8.78
C GLU A 161 10.45 5.19 9.64
N GLN A 162 9.25 5.30 9.09
CA GLN A 162 8.02 4.89 9.76
C GLN A 162 7.99 3.37 9.98
N ASN A 163 8.53 2.60 9.02
CA ASN A 163 8.68 1.14 9.17
C ASN A 163 9.70 0.77 10.24
N ARG A 164 10.80 1.51 10.34
CA ARG A 164 11.82 1.33 11.39
C ARG A 164 11.26 1.63 12.77
N SER A 165 10.37 2.60 12.89
CA SER A 165 9.85 3.13 14.16
C SER A 165 8.67 2.35 14.72
N ASN A 166 8.00 1.51 13.94
CA ASN A 166 6.86 0.71 14.40
C ASN A 166 7.31 -0.50 15.24
N ILE A 167 6.34 -1.24 15.79
CA ILE A 167 6.62 -2.40 16.66
C ILE A 167 7.49 -3.47 15.98
N TRP A 168 7.30 -3.68 14.68
CA TRP A 168 8.06 -4.68 13.91
C TRP A 168 9.49 -4.21 13.68
N GLY A 169 9.68 -2.98 13.22
CA GLY A 169 10.99 -2.42 12.96
C GLY A 169 11.86 -2.27 14.22
N ARG A 170 11.23 -2.03 15.38
CA ARG A 170 11.92 -1.87 16.67
C ARG A 170 12.30 -3.20 17.31
N TYR A 171 11.41 -4.16 17.30
CA TYR A 171 11.56 -5.35 18.15
C TYR A 171 11.72 -6.65 17.37
N PHE A 172 11.23 -6.73 16.12
CA PHE A 172 11.35 -7.95 15.33
C PHE A 172 12.74 -8.00 14.66
N PRO A 173 13.54 -9.06 14.90
CA PRO A 173 14.90 -9.16 14.38
C PRO A 173 14.96 -8.96 12.87
N GLU A 174 15.86 -8.09 12.41
CA GLU A 174 16.14 -7.79 10.99
C GLU A 174 14.97 -7.30 10.14
N PHE A 175 13.79 -6.99 10.71
CA PHE A 175 12.59 -6.66 9.96
C PHE A 175 12.78 -5.45 9.03
N HIS A 176 13.35 -4.36 9.54
CA HIS A 176 13.55 -3.16 8.73
C HIS A 176 14.75 -3.27 7.80
N GLN A 177 15.75 -4.11 8.12
CA GLN A 177 16.90 -4.39 7.25
C GLN A 177 16.49 -5.23 6.03
N LYS A 178 15.67 -6.26 6.23
CA LYS A 178 15.12 -7.09 5.14
C LYS A 178 14.13 -6.30 4.26
N GLU A 179 13.44 -5.28 4.81
CA GLU A 179 12.49 -4.46 4.06
C GLU A 179 13.18 -3.28 3.36
N THR A 180 13.80 -3.55 2.24
CA THR A 180 14.56 -2.56 1.44
C THR A 180 13.71 -1.83 0.40
N ARG A 181 12.46 -2.25 0.18
CA ARG A 181 11.57 -1.74 -0.89
C ARG A 181 10.90 -0.40 -0.55
N LEU A 182 10.80 -0.06 0.74
CA LEU A 182 10.17 1.17 1.17
C LEU A 182 11.01 2.40 0.84
N TYR A 183 10.35 3.45 0.42
CA TYR A 183 10.97 4.70 0.02
C TYR A 183 11.22 5.64 1.21
N THR A 184 12.17 6.56 1.03
CA THR A 184 12.30 7.75 1.87
C THR A 184 11.38 8.86 1.34
N PRO A 185 11.03 9.89 2.15
CA PRO A 185 10.27 11.05 1.65
C PRO A 185 10.96 11.73 0.48
N ASP A 186 12.29 11.88 0.54
CA ASP A 186 13.09 12.53 -0.49
C ASP A 186 13.04 11.76 -1.81
N THR A 187 13.17 10.43 -1.76
CA THR A 187 13.09 9.59 -2.96
C THR A 187 11.73 9.75 -3.64
N LEU A 188 10.62 9.69 -2.89
CA LEU A 188 9.29 9.87 -3.47
C LEU A 188 9.10 11.27 -4.05
N THR A 189 9.52 12.30 -3.30
CA THR A 189 9.41 13.69 -3.74
C THR A 189 10.19 13.94 -5.03
N GLN A 190 11.46 13.54 -5.07
CA GLN A 190 12.31 13.71 -6.24
C GLN A 190 11.78 12.94 -7.44
N SER A 191 11.27 11.71 -7.24
CA SER A 191 10.69 10.93 -8.32
C SER A 191 9.43 11.57 -8.90
N VAL A 192 8.56 12.14 -8.07
CA VAL A 192 7.38 12.87 -8.57
C VAL A 192 7.80 14.10 -9.38
N VAL A 193 8.74 14.90 -8.86
CA VAL A 193 9.24 16.11 -9.54
C VAL A 193 9.95 15.79 -10.85
N ALA A 194 10.54 14.61 -10.98
CA ALA A 194 11.19 14.16 -12.22
C ALA A 194 10.21 13.83 -13.35
N VAL A 195 8.93 13.60 -13.04
CA VAL A 195 7.91 13.27 -14.05
C VAL A 195 7.23 14.58 -14.53
N PRO A 196 7.31 14.89 -15.83
CA PRO A 196 6.67 16.10 -16.36
C PRO A 196 5.17 16.18 -16.03
N ASN A 197 4.70 17.36 -15.74
CA ASN A 197 3.29 17.66 -15.44
C ASN A 197 2.75 17.05 -14.14
N LEU A 198 3.58 16.43 -13.30
CA LEU A 198 3.20 16.06 -11.94
C LEU A 198 3.80 17.02 -10.92
N TRP A 199 2.99 17.43 -9.95
CA TRP A 199 3.47 18.24 -8.84
C TRP A 199 2.80 17.85 -7.52
N ILE A 200 3.51 17.96 -6.42
CA ILE A 200 3.02 17.59 -5.08
C ILE A 200 2.20 18.77 -4.53
N LYS A 201 0.91 18.53 -4.33
CA LYS A 201 0.00 19.50 -3.70
C LYS A 201 0.18 19.53 -2.19
N SER A 202 0.24 18.37 -1.55
CA SER A 202 0.49 18.23 -0.11
C SER A 202 1.03 16.85 0.24
N ILE A 203 1.64 16.76 1.42
CA ILE A 203 2.08 15.51 2.04
C ILE A 203 1.49 15.49 3.44
N GLU A 204 0.63 14.49 3.72
CA GLU A 204 -0.11 14.39 4.97
C GLU A 204 0.38 13.17 5.76
N TYR A 205 0.76 13.38 7.02
CA TYR A 205 1.26 12.34 7.90
C TYR A 205 0.17 11.88 8.86
N PHE A 206 0.07 10.57 9.06
CA PHE A 206 -0.89 9.94 9.95
C PHE A 206 -0.17 9.14 11.02
N LYS A 207 -0.72 9.17 12.23
CA LYS A 207 -0.22 8.42 13.37
C LYS A 207 -1.38 7.71 14.07
N TYR A 208 -1.30 6.39 14.14
CA TYR A 208 -2.37 5.55 14.65
C TYR A 208 -1.92 4.81 15.91
N GLY A 209 -2.64 4.99 17.01
CA GLY A 209 -2.47 4.16 18.20
C GLY A 209 -2.94 2.74 17.93
N ARG A 210 -2.10 1.76 18.22
CA ARG A 210 -2.41 0.34 18.10
C ARG A 210 -2.28 -0.35 19.46
N THR A 211 -3.10 -1.38 19.64
CA THR A 211 -3.02 -2.25 20.81
C THR A 211 -3.19 -3.70 20.38
N SER A 212 -2.43 -4.61 20.95
CA SER A 212 -2.54 -6.04 20.71
C SER A 212 -1.97 -6.84 21.88
N THR A 213 -2.19 -8.15 21.87
CA THR A 213 -1.47 -9.08 22.75
C THR A 213 -0.25 -9.65 22.04
N LEU A 214 0.75 -10.12 22.78
CA LEU A 214 1.90 -10.82 22.20
C LEU A 214 1.48 -12.03 21.35
N ALA A 215 0.52 -12.81 21.84
CA ALA A 215 -0.01 -13.95 21.11
C ALA A 215 -0.58 -13.56 19.72
N GLN A 216 -1.39 -12.49 19.67
CA GLN A 216 -1.94 -11.99 18.41
C GLN A 216 -0.84 -11.45 17.48
N LEU A 217 0.21 -10.80 18.01
CA LEU A 217 1.33 -10.34 17.20
C LEU A 217 2.07 -11.52 16.58
N VAL A 218 2.38 -12.57 17.36
CA VAL A 218 3.04 -13.79 16.86
C VAL A 218 2.16 -14.50 15.81
N GLU A 219 0.85 -14.58 16.04
CA GLU A 219 -0.08 -15.14 15.05
C GLU A 219 -0.06 -14.36 13.72
N ARG A 220 -0.02 -13.03 13.77
CA ARG A 220 0.11 -12.19 12.57
C ARG A 220 1.41 -12.45 11.82
N VAL A 221 2.52 -12.67 12.51
CA VAL A 221 3.80 -13.04 11.88
C VAL A 221 3.65 -14.37 11.15
N ARG A 222 3.17 -15.42 11.83
CA ARG A 222 2.96 -16.76 11.24
C ARG A 222 1.97 -16.76 10.07
N ALA A 223 1.00 -15.83 10.12
CA ALA A 223 0.07 -15.60 9.02
C ALA A 223 0.69 -14.75 7.89
N HIS A 224 1.95 -14.31 8.01
CA HIS A 224 2.65 -13.46 7.05
C HIS A 224 1.84 -12.20 6.68
N HIS A 225 1.28 -11.49 7.67
CA HIS A 225 0.41 -10.34 7.40
C HIS A 225 1.12 -9.18 6.68
N TYR A 226 2.46 -9.09 6.73
CA TYR A 226 3.29 -8.27 5.85
C TYR A 226 4.12 -9.16 4.91
N SER A 227 4.28 -8.72 3.66
CA SER A 227 5.13 -9.40 2.67
C SER A 227 6.60 -9.48 3.13
N THR A 228 7.04 -8.60 4.00
CA THR A 228 8.36 -8.61 4.63
C THR A 228 8.63 -9.93 5.37
N PHE A 229 7.63 -10.55 6.01
CA PHE A 229 7.81 -11.85 6.69
C PHE A 229 8.07 -13.00 5.71
N SER A 230 7.74 -12.85 4.44
CA SER A 230 8.08 -13.84 3.41
C SER A 230 9.51 -13.71 2.88
N LEU A 231 10.28 -12.74 3.39
CA LEU A 231 11.71 -12.59 3.12
C LEU A 231 12.59 -13.38 4.10
N TYR A 232 11.99 -14.05 5.08
CA TYR A 232 12.67 -14.96 6.01
C TYR A 232 12.50 -16.40 5.53
N SER A 233 13.52 -17.24 5.73
CA SER A 233 13.32 -18.69 5.66
C SER A 233 12.43 -19.14 6.81
N SER A 234 11.96 -20.39 6.79
CA SER A 234 11.12 -20.91 7.88
C SER A 234 11.87 -20.94 9.21
N GLU A 235 13.16 -21.34 9.19
CA GLU A 235 14.01 -21.36 10.36
C GLU A 235 14.29 -19.96 10.89
N GLU A 236 14.73 -19.03 10.02
CA GLU A 236 14.95 -17.63 10.38
C GLU A 236 13.70 -16.98 10.99
N LEU A 237 12.50 -17.31 10.47
CA LEU A 237 11.25 -16.74 10.95
C LEU A 237 10.93 -17.20 12.38
N GLU A 238 11.10 -18.51 12.70
CA GLU A 238 10.86 -19.02 14.05
C GLU A 238 11.91 -18.52 15.05
N GLU A 239 13.17 -18.40 14.67
CA GLU A 239 14.21 -17.77 15.48
C GLU A 239 13.88 -16.28 15.75
N ALA A 240 13.46 -15.55 14.70
CA ALA A 240 13.06 -14.16 14.84
C ALA A 240 11.81 -14.00 15.72
N ILE A 241 10.82 -14.92 15.65
CA ILE A 241 9.66 -14.94 16.56
C ILE A 241 10.12 -15.13 18.02
N ALA A 242 11.05 -16.04 18.27
CA ALA A 242 11.59 -16.25 19.62
C ALA A 242 12.28 -14.98 20.13
N GLY A 243 13.16 -14.38 19.33
CA GLY A 243 13.84 -13.12 19.65
C GLY A 243 12.88 -11.95 19.87
N PHE A 244 11.85 -11.81 19.02
CA PHE A 244 10.80 -10.82 19.18
C PHE A 244 10.02 -11.01 20.48
N THR A 245 9.63 -12.26 20.78
CA THR A 245 8.90 -12.61 21.99
C THR A 245 9.71 -12.23 23.26
N GLN A 246 11.00 -12.51 23.25
CA GLN A 246 11.91 -12.14 24.34
C GLN A 246 12.00 -10.62 24.51
N LYS A 247 12.22 -9.88 23.41
CA LYS A 247 12.32 -8.41 23.46
C LYS A 247 11.02 -7.77 23.95
N ILE A 248 9.87 -8.23 23.48
CA ILE A 248 8.56 -7.70 23.91
C ILE A 248 8.34 -7.94 25.40
N ARG A 249 8.67 -9.13 25.93
CA ARG A 249 8.54 -9.42 27.36
C ARG A 249 9.46 -8.59 28.23
N ASN A 250 10.62 -8.21 27.72
CA ASN A 250 11.57 -7.36 28.45
C ASN A 250 11.16 -5.87 28.44
N GLU A 251 10.51 -5.42 27.37
CA GLU A 251 10.17 -4.00 27.17
C GLU A 251 8.78 -3.63 27.73
N PHE A 252 7.83 -4.56 27.68
CA PHE A 252 6.45 -4.32 28.08
C PHE A 252 6.11 -5.12 29.34
N GLU A 253 5.72 -4.45 30.40
CA GLU A 253 5.27 -5.09 31.64
C GLU A 253 4.05 -6.00 31.43
N GLU A 254 3.15 -5.59 30.50
CA GLU A 254 1.90 -6.28 30.21
C GLU A 254 1.89 -6.88 28.79
N ALA A 255 2.33 -8.13 28.65
CA ALA A 255 2.30 -8.84 27.35
C ALA A 255 0.88 -9.03 26.75
N HIS A 256 -0.16 -8.82 27.54
CA HIS A 256 -1.57 -8.85 27.11
C HIS A 256 -2.09 -7.51 26.60
N ARG A 257 -1.32 -6.39 26.76
CA ARG A 257 -1.72 -5.04 26.36
C ARG A 257 -0.54 -4.24 25.80
N ILE A 258 0.05 -4.69 24.72
CA ILE A 258 1.15 -4.02 24.04
C ILE A 258 0.59 -2.84 23.23
N ARG A 259 1.12 -1.64 23.47
CA ARG A 259 0.71 -0.41 22.78
C ARG A 259 1.86 0.12 21.94
N TRP A 260 1.56 0.55 20.71
CA TRP A 260 2.53 1.20 19.83
C TRP A 260 1.82 2.19 18.89
N PHE A 261 2.59 2.89 18.10
CA PHE A 261 2.07 3.72 17.01
C PHE A 261 2.49 3.13 15.66
N ASP A 262 1.55 3.09 14.72
CA ASP A 262 1.84 2.97 13.31
C ASP A 262 1.77 4.35 12.67
N GLU A 263 2.67 4.61 11.73
CA GLU A 263 2.69 5.86 10.98
C GLU A 263 2.66 5.56 9.48
N ASN A 264 1.93 6.37 8.74
CA ASN A 264 1.82 6.32 7.28
C ASN A 264 1.78 7.74 6.72
N VAL A 265 1.91 7.86 5.40
CA VAL A 265 1.88 9.15 4.70
C VAL A 265 0.97 9.05 3.48
N LEU A 266 0.28 10.15 3.17
CA LEU A 266 -0.46 10.34 1.92
C LEU A 266 0.18 11.47 1.12
N PHE A 267 0.70 11.16 -0.06
CA PHE A 267 1.07 12.16 -1.06
C PHE A 267 -0.15 12.49 -1.90
N VAL A 268 -0.51 13.76 -1.93
CA VAL A 268 -1.54 14.31 -2.82
C VAL A 268 -0.82 15.00 -3.98
N ILE A 269 -0.90 14.41 -5.14
CA ILE A 269 -0.20 14.84 -6.34
C ILE A 269 -1.24 15.28 -7.38
N ARG A 270 -0.92 16.31 -8.15
CA ARG A 270 -1.77 16.81 -9.23
C ARG A 270 -1.05 16.67 -10.57
N LYS A 271 -1.82 16.38 -11.62
CA LYS A 271 -1.40 16.58 -13.00
C LYS A 271 -1.73 18.02 -13.42
N GLU A 272 -0.77 18.72 -13.98
CA GLU A 272 -1.01 20.04 -14.58
C GLU A 272 -2.02 19.96 -15.73
N GLY A 273 -2.70 21.09 -15.93
CA GLY A 273 -3.67 21.28 -16.98
C GLY A 273 -3.03 21.58 -18.33
#